data_dd37565e001290cfef5b24c375c33994
#
_entry.id   dd37565e001290cfef5b24c375c33994
#
_cell.length_a   1.000
_cell.length_b   1.000
_cell.length_c   1.000
_cell.angle_alpha   90.00
_cell.angle_beta   90.00
_cell.angle_gamma   90.00
#
_symmetry.space_group_name_H-M   'P 1'
#
loop_
_entity.id
_entity.type
_entity.pdbx_description
1 polymer ?
#
loop_
_entity_poly.entity_id
_entity_poly.type
_entity_poly.pdbx_seq_one_letter_code
_entity_poly.pdbx_strand_id
1 'polypeptide(L)'
;MSAIAGAFAFGGGYRDTAAQGAKRIERLDPALDQIIDTSEPIVDIATNLGGTANVEGPLWWKEGGYLLFRGTDQKRWKYSPGQPISVFKENTNWANGITRDMQGRLVACEALTRRITREEPDGSITVLASSFKGQPFNRPNDIVVKSDGAIYFTDPWTAAEAPGESDMTYCGVYRISPDRSTLTLLVDDFLRPNGIAFSPDESVLYINCSARRHIRAFNVAPNGTLLRQTDRVFADLSGAEPGGPDGMKVDTVGNVYCGGSGGLYIMDAKGKKLGRIVHGFANTANVAFGGDDWKTVYFCTRTSLGSFKIKVAGVPVPVAKKS
;
A
#
# COMPACT_ATOMS: atom_id res chain seq x y z
N MET A 1 -12.15 32.86 14.73
CA MET A 1 -12.39 31.75 13.78
C MET A 1 -11.96 30.48 14.48
N SER A 2 -12.93 29.71 14.94
CA SER A 2 -12.68 28.52 15.77
C SER A 2 -12.36 27.34 14.87
N ALA A 3 -11.16 26.78 15.02
CA ALA A 3 -10.75 25.56 14.32
C ALA A 3 -11.55 24.38 14.88
N ILE A 4 -12.45 23.85 14.08
CA ILE A 4 -13.15 22.59 14.38
C ILE A 4 -12.12 21.48 14.13
N ALA A 5 -11.50 20.98 15.19
CA ALA A 5 -10.76 19.72 15.15
C ALA A 5 -11.78 18.59 15.06
N GLY A 6 -12.20 18.24 13.84
CA GLY A 6 -13.01 17.06 13.60
C GLY A 6 -12.18 15.82 13.92
N ALA A 7 -12.59 15.06 14.93
CA ALA A 7 -12.01 13.75 15.23
C ALA A 7 -12.40 12.80 14.09
N PHE A 8 -11.44 12.49 13.22
CA PHE A 8 -11.60 11.54 12.13
C PHE A 8 -11.79 10.13 12.71
N ALA A 9 -13.04 9.71 12.86
CA ALA A 9 -13.35 8.32 13.17
C ALA A 9 -13.20 7.48 11.89
N PHE A 10 -12.06 6.81 11.75
CA PHE A 10 -11.92 5.74 10.77
C PHE A 10 -12.92 4.63 11.12
N GLY A 11 -14.03 4.58 10.39
CA GLY A 11 -15.12 3.64 10.61
C GLY A 11 -14.67 2.20 10.35
N GLY A 12 -14.77 1.41 11.39
CA GLY A 12 -14.50 -0.01 11.41
C GLY A 12 -13.76 -0.36 12.69
N GLY A 13 -14.50 -0.52 13.79
CA GLY A 13 -13.95 -0.73 15.14
C GLY A 13 -13.21 -2.05 15.31
N TYR A 14 -12.08 -2.23 14.67
CA TYR A 14 -11.06 -3.17 15.10
C TYR A 14 -10.22 -2.48 16.18
N ARG A 15 -10.52 -2.78 17.44
CA ARG A 15 -9.57 -2.46 18.51
C ARG A 15 -8.34 -3.32 18.26
N ASP A 16 -7.17 -2.69 18.24
CA ASP A 16 -5.87 -3.37 18.33
C ASP A 16 -5.79 -3.97 19.75
N THR A 17 -6.45 -5.10 19.94
CA THR A 17 -6.27 -5.90 21.15
C THR A 17 -4.91 -6.57 20.99
N ALA A 18 -4.01 -6.24 21.91
CA ALA A 18 -2.66 -6.77 21.97
C ALA A 18 -2.59 -8.28 21.75
N ALA A 19 -1.53 -8.67 21.02
CA ALA A 19 -0.95 -10.00 20.96
C ALA A 19 -1.94 -11.16 20.78
N GLN A 20 -2.27 -11.45 19.54
CA GLN A 20 -2.85 -12.73 19.20
C GLN A 20 -1.72 -13.74 18.87
N GLY A 21 -1.23 -14.40 19.93
CA GLY A 21 -0.30 -15.52 19.79
C GLY A 21 1.18 -15.12 19.56
N ALA A 22 2.06 -16.10 19.72
CA ALA A 22 3.49 -15.95 19.45
C ALA A 22 3.73 -15.67 17.95
N LYS A 23 4.65 -14.76 17.66
CA LYS A 23 5.09 -14.49 16.28
C LYS A 23 5.61 -15.77 15.65
N ARG A 24 5.17 -16.05 14.43
CA ARG A 24 5.60 -17.23 13.68
C ARG A 24 5.36 -17.06 12.19
N ILE A 25 6.07 -17.85 11.42
CA ILE A 25 5.86 -18.01 9.98
C ILE A 25 5.14 -19.32 9.76
N GLU A 26 3.91 -19.27 9.29
CA GLU A 26 3.11 -20.44 8.99
C GLU A 26 3.34 -20.90 7.56
N ARG A 27 3.80 -22.13 7.41
CA ARG A 27 3.98 -22.77 6.12
C ARG A 27 2.67 -23.40 5.68
N LEU A 28 2.02 -22.82 4.68
CA LEU A 28 0.79 -23.33 4.08
C LEU A 28 1.07 -24.23 2.87
N ASP A 29 2.22 -24.03 2.23
CA ASP A 29 2.69 -24.81 1.09
C ASP A 29 4.21 -24.97 1.11
N PRO A 30 4.78 -26.13 0.68
CA PRO A 30 6.23 -26.35 0.62
C PRO A 30 7.00 -25.33 -0.23
N ALA A 31 6.38 -24.72 -1.23
CA ALA A 31 7.02 -23.70 -2.07
C ALA A 31 7.42 -22.44 -1.28
N LEU A 32 6.87 -22.21 -0.08
CA LEU A 32 7.28 -21.12 0.79
C LEU A 32 8.78 -21.17 1.10
N ASP A 33 9.38 -22.35 1.20
CA ASP A 33 10.79 -22.54 1.56
C ASP A 33 11.75 -21.89 0.54
N GLN A 34 11.30 -21.67 -0.69
CA GLN A 34 12.07 -20.95 -1.71
C GLN A 34 12.07 -19.43 -1.46
N ILE A 35 11.12 -18.93 -0.64
CA ILE A 35 10.89 -17.51 -0.43
C ILE A 35 11.43 -17.07 0.93
N ILE A 36 11.17 -17.85 1.98
CA ILE A 36 11.53 -17.51 3.35
C ILE A 36 11.87 -18.74 4.15
N ASP A 37 12.78 -18.60 5.11
CA ASP A 37 12.98 -19.61 6.16
C ASP A 37 11.90 -19.42 7.23
N THR A 38 11.22 -20.49 7.63
CA THR A 38 10.18 -20.43 8.67
C THR A 38 10.73 -20.12 10.05
N SER A 39 12.06 -20.22 10.26
CA SER A 39 12.77 -19.81 11.47
C SER A 39 13.22 -18.34 11.43
N GLU A 40 13.01 -17.62 10.32
CA GLU A 40 13.39 -16.21 10.22
C GLU A 40 12.72 -15.37 11.30
N PRO A 41 13.45 -14.54 12.04
CA PRO A 41 12.88 -13.74 13.11
C PRO A 41 11.99 -12.61 12.54
N ILE A 42 10.80 -12.46 13.13
CA ILE A 42 9.92 -11.32 12.90
C ILE A 42 10.25 -10.25 13.95
N VAL A 43 10.88 -9.16 13.50
CA VAL A 43 11.43 -8.12 14.37
C VAL A 43 10.46 -6.96 14.49
N ASP A 44 10.16 -6.50 15.72
CA ASP A 44 9.54 -5.20 15.95
C ASP A 44 10.61 -4.11 15.89
N ILE A 45 10.48 -3.21 14.93
CA ILE A 45 11.31 -2.02 14.82
C ILE A 45 10.81 -0.96 15.78
N ALA A 46 9.50 -0.76 15.83
CA ALA A 46 8.83 0.14 16.76
C ALA A 46 7.41 -0.31 17.03
N THR A 47 6.98 -0.15 18.26
CA THR A 47 5.62 -0.42 18.73
C THR A 47 5.03 0.83 19.37
N ASN A 48 3.70 0.86 19.53
CA ASN A 48 3.00 1.97 20.19
C ASN A 48 3.30 3.34 19.53
N LEU A 49 3.38 3.36 18.21
CA LEU A 49 3.55 4.61 17.45
C LEU A 49 2.37 5.57 17.58
N GLY A 50 1.35 5.14 18.35
CA GLY A 50 0.24 5.97 18.83
C GLY A 50 -0.73 6.45 17.75
N GLY A 51 -1.89 6.97 18.16
CA GLY A 51 -2.79 7.73 17.32
C GLY A 51 -4.05 7.02 16.82
N THR A 52 -4.82 7.72 15.99
CA THR A 52 -6.14 7.29 15.52
C THR A 52 -6.13 6.65 14.15
N ALA A 53 -5.02 6.74 13.41
CA ALA A 53 -4.84 6.20 12.07
C ALA A 53 -3.78 5.09 12.04
N ASN A 54 -3.79 4.26 11.00
CA ASN A 54 -2.75 3.26 10.79
C ASN A 54 -1.39 3.93 10.48
N VAL A 55 -0.30 3.28 10.88
CA VAL A 55 1.02 3.51 10.29
C VAL A 55 0.97 2.96 8.87
N GLU A 56 1.35 3.76 7.87
CA GLU A 56 1.06 3.50 6.46
C GLU A 56 2.16 3.94 5.50
N GLY A 57 2.00 3.56 4.22
CA GLY A 57 2.81 4.01 3.10
C GLY A 57 4.30 3.76 3.28
N PRO A 58 4.75 2.56 3.67
CA PRO A 58 6.18 2.30 3.80
C PRO A 58 6.83 2.34 2.42
N LEU A 59 7.95 3.06 2.32
CA LEU A 59 8.73 3.24 1.10
C LEU A 59 10.22 3.22 1.42
N TRP A 60 10.95 2.25 0.88
CA TRP A 60 12.40 2.21 1.01
C TRP A 60 13.06 3.20 0.05
N TRP A 61 13.87 4.09 0.61
CA TRP A 61 14.68 5.06 -0.13
C TRP A 61 16.12 4.54 -0.21
N LYS A 62 16.41 3.81 -1.29
CA LYS A 62 17.65 3.04 -1.41
C LYS A 62 18.91 3.90 -1.31
N GLU A 63 18.94 5.04 -2.01
CA GLU A 63 20.11 5.94 -2.06
C GLU A 63 20.46 6.53 -0.69
N GLY A 64 19.47 6.64 0.19
CA GLY A 64 19.65 7.13 1.56
C GLY A 64 19.72 6.03 2.62
N GLY A 65 19.46 4.77 2.24
CA GLY A 65 19.48 3.63 3.17
C GLY A 65 18.44 3.73 4.28
N TYR A 66 17.23 4.26 3.99
CA TYR A 66 16.19 4.45 4.99
C TYR A 66 14.78 4.15 4.45
N LEU A 67 13.88 3.84 5.37
CA LEU A 67 12.46 3.70 5.13
C LEU A 67 11.73 5.00 5.48
N LEU A 68 10.88 5.47 4.58
CA LEU A 68 9.87 6.49 4.84
C LEU A 68 8.54 5.81 5.09
N PHE A 69 7.70 6.37 5.97
CA PHE A 69 6.35 5.89 6.21
C PHE A 69 5.51 6.99 6.84
N ARG A 70 4.18 6.91 6.71
CA ARG A 70 3.27 7.79 7.43
C ARG A 70 3.16 7.32 8.88
N GLY A 71 3.31 8.25 9.80
CA GLY A 71 2.95 8.04 11.20
C GLY A 71 1.44 8.18 11.42
N THR A 72 1.05 8.24 12.68
CA THR A 72 -0.36 8.36 13.10
C THR A 72 -0.90 9.80 13.09
N ASP A 73 -0.06 10.73 12.75
CA ASP A 73 -0.33 12.16 12.57
C ASP A 73 -0.04 12.58 11.12
N GLN A 74 -0.12 13.87 10.82
CA GLN A 74 0.19 14.39 9.49
C GLN A 74 1.71 14.48 9.23
N LYS A 75 2.47 13.47 9.69
CA LYS A 75 3.93 13.44 9.55
C LYS A 75 4.38 12.24 8.72
N ARG A 76 5.41 12.46 7.95
CA ARG A 76 6.23 11.40 7.37
C ARG A 76 7.40 11.14 8.29
N TRP A 77 7.55 9.91 8.68
CA TRP A 77 8.61 9.44 9.56
C TRP A 77 9.68 8.74 8.76
N LYS A 78 10.88 8.68 9.34
CA LYS A 78 12.05 8.00 8.77
C LYS A 78 12.60 7.00 9.77
N TYR A 79 12.90 5.81 9.25
CA TYR A 79 13.66 4.79 9.96
C TYR A 79 14.91 4.44 9.15
N SER A 80 16.10 4.64 9.72
CA SER A 80 17.37 4.10 9.22
C SER A 80 17.75 2.90 10.08
N PRO A 81 18.16 1.74 9.51
CA PRO A 81 18.54 0.57 10.29
C PRO A 81 19.56 0.91 11.37
N GLY A 82 19.27 0.47 12.60
CA GLY A 82 20.12 0.76 13.77
C GLY A 82 19.98 2.16 14.35
N GLN A 83 19.09 3.01 13.85
CA GLN A 83 18.85 4.36 14.35
C GLN A 83 17.42 4.51 14.88
N PRO A 84 17.18 5.41 15.85
CA PRO A 84 15.83 5.76 16.28
C PRO A 84 15.00 6.32 15.13
N ILE A 85 13.68 6.06 15.17
CA ILE A 85 12.72 6.69 14.26
C ILE A 85 12.70 8.20 14.52
N SER A 86 12.67 8.98 13.44
CA SER A 86 12.62 10.44 13.48
C SER A 86 11.58 11.01 12.52
N VAL A 87 11.12 12.23 12.80
CA VAL A 87 10.24 12.95 11.86
C VAL A 87 11.06 13.38 10.66
N PHE A 88 10.60 13.03 9.46
CA PHE A 88 11.23 13.42 8.19
C PHE A 88 10.57 14.67 7.58
N LYS A 89 9.23 14.74 7.63
CA LYS A 89 8.46 15.87 7.12
C LYS A 89 7.16 16.02 7.90
N GLU A 90 6.79 17.26 8.19
CA GLU A 90 5.50 17.60 8.79
C GLU A 90 4.49 18.08 7.74
N ASN A 91 3.23 18.18 8.12
CA ASN A 91 2.15 18.73 7.28
C ASN A 91 2.03 18.02 5.93
N THR A 92 2.05 16.68 5.95
CA THR A 92 1.97 15.85 4.74
C THR A 92 0.55 15.61 4.23
N ASN A 93 -0.45 16.36 4.75
CA ASN A 93 -1.87 16.24 4.37
C ASN A 93 -2.40 14.80 4.42
N TRP A 94 -2.00 14.04 5.43
CA TRP A 94 -2.35 12.62 5.57
C TRP A 94 -1.96 11.82 4.32
N ALA A 95 -0.75 12.05 3.78
CA ALA A 95 -0.22 11.27 2.68
C ALA A 95 -0.18 9.77 3.07
N ASN A 96 -1.05 8.97 2.46
CA ASN A 96 -1.25 7.56 2.78
C ASN A 96 -0.28 6.68 1.99
N GLY A 97 -0.64 6.24 0.81
CA GLY A 97 0.28 5.55 -0.09
C GLY A 97 1.31 6.54 -0.64
N ILE A 98 2.57 6.14 -0.60
CA ILE A 98 3.67 6.89 -1.21
C ILE A 98 4.53 5.96 -2.07
N THR A 99 5.07 6.49 -3.15
CA THR A 99 5.96 5.78 -4.07
C THR A 99 6.94 6.77 -4.71
N ARG A 100 7.73 6.32 -5.69
CA ARG A 100 8.63 7.17 -6.47
C ARG A 100 8.27 7.11 -7.95
N ASP A 101 8.37 8.26 -8.62
CA ASP A 101 8.28 8.29 -10.08
C ASP A 101 9.59 7.84 -10.74
N MET A 102 9.59 7.76 -12.07
CA MET A 102 10.74 7.28 -12.85
C MET A 102 11.98 8.20 -12.77
N GLN A 103 11.84 9.41 -12.22
CA GLN A 103 12.93 10.34 -11.91
C GLN A 103 13.36 10.26 -10.44
N GLY A 104 12.76 9.34 -9.68
CA GLY A 104 13.06 9.14 -8.28
C GLY A 104 12.39 10.11 -7.31
N ARG A 105 11.48 10.98 -7.78
CA ARG A 105 10.75 11.93 -6.96
C ARG A 105 9.60 11.24 -6.22
N LEU A 106 9.30 11.71 -5.02
CA LEU A 106 8.22 11.15 -4.22
C LEU A 106 6.85 11.53 -4.80
N VAL A 107 6.00 10.54 -4.97
CA VAL A 107 4.59 10.70 -5.38
C VAL A 107 3.71 10.18 -4.24
N ALA A 108 2.61 10.88 -3.94
CA ALA A 108 1.79 10.61 -2.76
C ALA A 108 0.28 10.74 -3.03
N CYS A 109 -0.49 9.89 -2.35
CA CYS A 109 -1.92 10.04 -2.15
C CYS A 109 -2.17 10.90 -0.90
N GLU A 110 -2.51 12.16 -1.05
CA GLU A 110 -2.87 13.05 0.06
C GLU A 110 -4.37 12.89 0.38
N ALA A 111 -4.69 12.16 1.44
CA ALA A 111 -6.08 11.86 1.79
C ALA A 111 -6.84 13.10 2.28
N LEU A 112 -6.21 14.01 3.04
CA LEU A 112 -6.86 15.20 3.58
C LEU A 112 -7.21 16.23 2.50
N THR A 113 -6.33 16.42 1.55
CA THR A 113 -6.49 17.36 0.43
C THR A 113 -7.06 16.72 -0.83
N ARG A 114 -7.35 15.40 -0.76
CA ARG A 114 -8.05 14.64 -1.79
C ARG A 114 -7.39 14.74 -3.17
N ARG A 115 -6.04 14.54 -3.21
CA ARG A 115 -5.26 14.74 -4.43
C ARG A 115 -4.06 13.81 -4.52
N ILE A 116 -3.55 13.66 -5.74
CA ILE A 116 -2.27 13.02 -6.04
C ILE A 116 -1.24 14.10 -6.23
N THR A 117 -0.12 14.01 -5.53
CA THR A 117 0.94 15.02 -5.55
C THR A 117 2.30 14.41 -5.84
N ARG A 118 3.21 15.27 -6.27
CA ARG A 118 4.64 14.94 -6.43
C ARG A 118 5.48 16.00 -5.74
N GLU A 119 6.45 15.56 -4.98
CA GLU A 119 7.45 16.41 -4.35
C GLU A 119 8.60 16.66 -5.34
N GLU A 120 8.83 17.93 -5.67
CA GLU A 120 9.89 18.34 -6.58
C GLU A 120 11.24 18.46 -5.83
N PRO A 121 12.40 18.46 -6.55
CA PRO A 121 13.72 18.54 -5.92
C PRO A 121 13.95 19.79 -5.05
N ASP A 122 13.26 20.90 -5.32
CA ASP A 122 13.29 22.11 -4.53
C ASP A 122 12.36 22.09 -3.31
N GLY A 123 11.66 20.96 -3.09
CA GLY A 123 10.71 20.77 -1.99
C GLY A 123 9.30 21.28 -2.28
N SER A 124 9.06 21.92 -3.42
CA SER A 124 7.72 22.33 -3.84
C SER A 124 6.83 21.14 -4.16
N ILE A 125 5.51 21.32 -4.12
CA ILE A 125 4.52 20.28 -4.38
C ILE A 125 3.78 20.57 -5.68
N THR A 126 3.92 19.67 -6.64
CA THR A 126 3.11 19.65 -7.86
C THR A 126 1.87 18.80 -7.66
N VAL A 127 0.68 19.35 -7.87
CA VAL A 127 -0.57 18.59 -7.93
C VAL A 127 -0.67 17.90 -9.28
N LEU A 128 -0.73 16.58 -9.28
CA LEU A 128 -0.85 15.77 -10.49
C LEU A 128 -2.30 15.51 -10.88
N ALA A 129 -3.19 15.35 -9.89
CA ALA A 129 -4.63 15.23 -10.07
C ALA A 129 -5.34 15.52 -8.74
N SER A 130 -6.54 16.14 -8.79
CA SER A 130 -7.36 16.43 -7.60
C SER A 130 -8.86 16.16 -7.82
N SER A 131 -9.26 15.85 -9.07
CA SER A 131 -10.66 15.63 -9.41
C SER A 131 -10.78 14.78 -10.66
N PHE A 132 -11.95 14.14 -10.82
CA PHE A 132 -12.33 13.45 -12.03
C PHE A 132 -13.69 13.96 -12.52
N LYS A 133 -13.77 14.41 -13.78
CA LYS A 133 -14.97 15.02 -14.37
C LYS A 133 -15.57 16.14 -13.51
N GLY A 134 -14.72 16.95 -12.90
CA GLY A 134 -15.11 18.09 -12.08
C GLY A 134 -15.48 17.77 -10.63
N GLN A 135 -15.53 16.51 -10.24
CA GLN A 135 -15.75 16.09 -8.87
C GLN A 135 -14.42 15.81 -8.16
N PRO A 136 -14.17 16.35 -6.97
CA PRO A 136 -13.01 15.99 -6.17
C PRO A 136 -12.94 14.49 -5.90
N PHE A 137 -11.74 13.92 -5.80
CA PHE A 137 -11.59 12.51 -5.38
C PHE A 137 -12.20 12.28 -4.00
N ASN A 138 -12.47 11.02 -3.68
CA ASN A 138 -12.91 10.63 -2.35
C ASN A 138 -11.78 10.85 -1.33
N ARG A 139 -10.89 9.91 -1.22
CA ARG A 139 -9.70 9.97 -0.33
C ARG A 139 -8.64 9.05 -0.91
N PRO A 140 -7.84 9.49 -1.89
CA PRO A 140 -6.81 8.64 -2.52
C PRO A 140 -5.98 7.89 -1.48
N ASN A 141 -5.82 6.57 -1.69
CA ASN A 141 -5.30 5.67 -0.68
C ASN A 141 -3.93 5.08 -1.03
N ASP A 142 -3.84 4.18 -2.00
CA ASP A 142 -2.56 3.56 -2.37
C ASP A 142 -2.21 3.85 -3.83
N ILE A 143 -0.91 3.69 -4.18
CA ILE A 143 -0.36 4.22 -5.43
C ILE A 143 0.81 3.38 -5.93
N VAL A 144 0.87 3.19 -7.25
CA VAL A 144 2.00 2.55 -7.93
C VAL A 144 2.34 3.28 -9.22
N VAL A 145 3.62 3.34 -9.57
CA VAL A 145 4.11 3.90 -10.82
C VAL A 145 4.61 2.77 -11.72
N LYS A 146 4.13 2.75 -12.96
CA LYS A 146 4.53 1.81 -13.99
C LYS A 146 5.84 2.27 -14.66
N SER A 147 6.60 1.36 -15.25
CA SER A 147 7.90 1.63 -15.89
C SER A 147 7.85 2.62 -17.06
N ASP A 148 6.67 2.85 -17.65
CA ASP A 148 6.43 3.91 -18.65
C ASP A 148 6.17 5.29 -18.03
N GLY A 149 6.08 5.39 -16.71
CA GLY A 149 5.80 6.61 -15.97
C GLY A 149 4.32 6.88 -15.67
N ALA A 150 3.40 6.02 -16.11
CA ALA A 150 2.00 6.13 -15.72
C ALA A 150 1.81 5.86 -14.23
N ILE A 151 0.88 6.58 -13.61
CA ILE A 151 0.59 6.50 -12.18
C ILE A 151 -0.79 5.88 -12.00
N TYR A 152 -0.89 4.86 -11.15
CA TYR A 152 -2.15 4.20 -10.83
C TYR A 152 -2.43 4.34 -9.35
N PHE A 153 -3.66 4.67 -8.99
CA PHE A 153 -4.03 4.85 -7.59
C PHE A 153 -5.47 4.42 -7.31
N THR A 154 -5.74 4.13 -6.05
CA THR A 154 -7.05 3.76 -5.53
C THR A 154 -7.67 4.92 -4.77
N ASP A 155 -9.00 5.05 -4.88
CA ASP A 155 -9.77 6.12 -4.26
C ASP A 155 -11.03 5.55 -3.59
N PRO A 156 -10.87 4.95 -2.39
CA PRO A 156 -11.98 4.40 -1.62
C PRO A 156 -12.81 5.48 -0.91
N TRP A 157 -13.86 5.05 -0.20
CA TRP A 157 -14.72 5.86 0.65
C TRP A 157 -15.70 6.76 -0.11
N THR A 158 -16.87 6.20 -0.43
CA THR A 158 -17.96 6.94 -1.04
C THR A 158 -18.55 7.99 -0.10
N ALA A 159 -19.34 8.93 -0.64
CA ALA A 159 -20.09 9.91 0.15
C ALA A 159 -20.99 9.28 1.23
N ALA A 160 -21.50 8.07 0.97
CA ALA A 160 -22.31 7.33 1.95
C ALA A 160 -21.48 6.76 3.11
N GLU A 161 -20.20 6.40 2.85
CA GLU A 161 -19.28 5.86 3.87
C GLU A 161 -18.52 6.95 4.63
N ALA A 162 -18.30 8.11 4.00
CA ALA A 162 -17.59 9.25 4.55
C ALA A 162 -18.38 10.57 4.30
N PRO A 163 -19.53 10.78 4.93
CA PRO A 163 -20.35 11.97 4.73
C PRO A 163 -19.57 13.25 5.06
N GLY A 164 -19.58 14.21 4.12
CA GLY A 164 -18.83 15.48 4.24
C GLY A 164 -17.34 15.38 3.96
N GLU A 165 -16.80 14.18 3.74
CA GLU A 165 -15.39 13.97 3.39
C GLU A 165 -15.23 13.41 1.97
N SER A 166 -16.31 12.98 1.33
CA SER A 166 -16.37 12.51 -0.05
C SER A 166 -17.64 13.00 -0.72
N ASP A 167 -17.58 13.19 -2.05
CA ASP A 167 -18.72 13.63 -2.87
C ASP A 167 -19.10 12.57 -3.92
N MET A 168 -18.22 11.59 -4.19
CA MET A 168 -18.48 10.55 -5.16
C MET A 168 -19.36 9.43 -4.60
N THR A 169 -20.23 8.88 -5.43
CA THR A 169 -21.12 7.76 -5.09
C THR A 169 -20.47 6.40 -5.34
N TYR A 170 -19.27 6.36 -5.88
CA TYR A 170 -18.50 5.15 -6.19
C TYR A 170 -17.05 5.28 -5.72
N CYS A 171 -16.41 4.14 -5.51
CA CYS A 171 -14.97 4.05 -5.28
C CYS A 171 -14.25 3.85 -6.62
N GLY A 172 -13.21 4.64 -6.87
CA GLY A 172 -12.50 4.61 -8.14
C GLY A 172 -11.12 3.96 -8.07
N VAL A 173 -10.70 3.37 -9.19
CA VAL A 173 -9.30 3.07 -9.49
C VAL A 173 -8.94 3.85 -10.75
N TYR A 174 -7.89 4.65 -10.66
CA TYR A 174 -7.56 5.62 -11.70
C TYR A 174 -6.14 5.43 -12.24
N ARG A 175 -5.93 5.96 -13.46
CA ARG A 175 -4.63 6.04 -14.13
C ARG A 175 -4.38 7.46 -14.63
N ILE A 176 -3.25 8.02 -14.26
CA ILE A 176 -2.69 9.23 -14.87
C ILE A 176 -1.72 8.79 -15.96
N SER A 177 -1.86 9.31 -17.18
CA SER A 177 -0.95 9.00 -18.31
C SER A 177 0.49 9.45 -18.03
N PRO A 178 1.51 8.86 -18.70
CA PRO A 178 2.91 9.22 -18.50
C PRO A 178 3.21 10.70 -18.74
N ASP A 179 2.57 11.31 -19.74
CA ASP A 179 2.64 12.73 -20.08
C ASP A 179 1.75 13.62 -19.21
N ARG A 180 0.94 13.00 -18.31
CA ARG A 180 -0.02 13.65 -17.39
C ARG A 180 -1.16 14.40 -18.08
N SER A 181 -1.36 14.20 -19.36
CA SER A 181 -2.44 14.84 -20.13
C SER A 181 -3.81 14.21 -19.87
N THR A 182 -3.84 12.96 -19.42
CA THR A 182 -5.08 12.18 -19.31
C THR A 182 -5.19 11.48 -17.97
N LEU A 183 -6.33 11.68 -17.30
CA LEU A 183 -6.79 10.92 -16.14
C LEU A 183 -7.92 9.99 -16.57
N THR A 184 -7.75 8.70 -16.37
CA THR A 184 -8.70 7.66 -16.78
C THR A 184 -9.24 6.93 -15.56
N LEU A 185 -10.55 6.80 -15.43
CA LEU A 185 -11.19 5.87 -14.50
C LEU A 185 -11.09 4.46 -15.10
N LEU A 186 -10.40 3.56 -14.41
CA LEU A 186 -10.19 2.18 -14.87
C LEU A 186 -11.27 1.23 -14.36
N VAL A 187 -11.65 1.37 -13.08
CA VAL A 187 -12.59 0.51 -12.36
C VAL A 187 -13.38 1.34 -11.36
N ASP A 188 -14.70 1.10 -11.27
CA ASP A 188 -15.65 1.81 -10.41
C ASP A 188 -16.62 0.88 -9.65
N ASP A 189 -16.36 -0.43 -9.68
CA ASP A 189 -17.21 -1.45 -9.07
C ASP A 189 -16.62 -2.13 -7.83
N PHE A 190 -15.52 -1.57 -7.29
CA PHE A 190 -15.02 -1.97 -5.97
C PHE A 190 -15.87 -1.35 -4.86
N LEU A 191 -16.12 -2.10 -3.80
CA LEU A 191 -16.70 -1.53 -2.58
C LEU A 191 -15.68 -0.69 -1.80
N ARG A 192 -14.42 -1.14 -1.75
CA ARG A 192 -13.32 -0.43 -1.07
C ARG A 192 -11.98 -0.86 -1.65
N PRO A 193 -11.58 -0.29 -2.82
CA PRO A 193 -10.25 -0.56 -3.38
C PRO A 193 -9.19 0.03 -2.44
N ASN A 194 -8.10 -0.71 -2.20
CA ASN A 194 -7.04 -0.28 -1.31
C ASN A 194 -5.68 -0.56 -1.95
N GLY A 195 -4.93 -1.57 -1.52
CA GLY A 195 -3.63 -1.89 -2.08
C GLY A 195 -3.64 -2.14 -3.58
N ILE A 196 -2.63 -1.64 -4.27
CA ILE A 196 -2.45 -1.73 -5.71
C ILE A 196 -0.99 -2.07 -6.06
N ALA A 197 -0.78 -3.05 -6.95
CA ALA A 197 0.57 -3.46 -7.38
C ALA A 197 0.54 -4.12 -8.76
N PHE A 198 1.63 -4.00 -9.50
CA PHE A 198 1.84 -4.72 -10.76
C PHE A 198 2.56 -6.06 -10.55
N SER A 199 2.32 -7.02 -11.46
CA SER A 199 3.24 -8.13 -11.67
C SER A 199 4.62 -7.60 -12.13
N PRO A 200 5.72 -8.37 -11.96
CA PRO A 200 7.06 -7.89 -12.32
C PRO A 200 7.21 -7.51 -13.81
N ASP A 201 6.47 -8.17 -14.68
CA ASP A 201 6.40 -7.87 -16.11
C ASP A 201 5.42 -6.75 -16.46
N GLU A 202 4.63 -6.27 -15.47
CA GLU A 202 3.59 -5.26 -15.58
C GLU A 202 2.42 -5.65 -16.49
N SER A 203 2.28 -6.93 -16.80
CA SER A 203 1.18 -7.45 -17.61
C SER A 203 -0.13 -7.62 -16.82
N VAL A 204 -0.04 -7.66 -15.49
CA VAL A 204 -1.17 -7.80 -14.57
C VAL A 204 -1.15 -6.70 -13.53
N LEU A 205 -2.30 -6.07 -13.30
CA LEU A 205 -2.53 -5.17 -12.16
C LEU A 205 -3.37 -5.89 -11.11
N TYR A 206 -2.84 -5.98 -9.91
CA TYR A 206 -3.54 -6.48 -8.73
C TYR A 206 -4.13 -5.31 -7.95
N ILE A 207 -5.40 -5.44 -7.53
CA ILE A 207 -6.10 -4.46 -6.70
C ILE A 207 -6.87 -5.24 -5.65
N ASN A 208 -6.68 -4.94 -4.38
CA ASN A 208 -7.50 -5.59 -3.36
C ASN A 208 -8.75 -4.78 -3.00
N CYS A 209 -9.71 -5.47 -2.42
CA CYS A 209 -10.92 -4.91 -1.85
C CYS A 209 -10.97 -5.22 -0.35
N SER A 210 -10.71 -4.23 0.49
CA SER A 210 -10.73 -4.41 1.95
C SER A 210 -12.12 -4.86 2.45
N ALA A 211 -13.21 -4.36 1.85
CA ALA A 211 -14.57 -4.72 2.24
C ALA A 211 -14.93 -6.17 1.89
N ARG A 212 -14.51 -6.67 0.73
CA ARG A 212 -14.76 -8.04 0.27
C ARG A 212 -13.66 -9.02 0.64
N ARG A 213 -12.57 -8.54 1.22
CA ARG A 213 -11.42 -9.33 1.68
C ARG A 213 -10.77 -10.19 0.61
N HIS A 214 -10.69 -9.71 -0.63
CA HIS A 214 -10.06 -10.42 -1.75
C HIS A 214 -9.15 -9.50 -2.58
N ILE A 215 -8.30 -10.10 -3.38
CA ILE A 215 -7.53 -9.43 -4.43
C ILE A 215 -8.19 -9.77 -5.77
N ARG A 216 -8.41 -8.76 -6.63
CA ARG A 216 -8.74 -8.93 -8.04
C ARG A 216 -7.51 -8.68 -8.90
N ALA A 217 -7.44 -9.38 -10.03
CA ALA A 217 -6.37 -9.23 -11.02
C ALA A 217 -6.96 -8.91 -12.39
N PHE A 218 -6.30 -7.97 -13.08
CA PHE A 218 -6.67 -7.51 -14.41
C PHE A 218 -5.46 -7.56 -15.33
N ASN A 219 -5.61 -8.04 -16.55
CA ASN A 219 -4.57 -7.89 -17.54
C ASN A 219 -4.51 -6.44 -18.03
N VAL A 220 -3.28 -5.95 -18.25
CA VAL A 220 -3.00 -4.59 -18.67
C VAL A 220 -2.86 -4.54 -20.18
N ALA A 221 -3.63 -3.67 -20.83
CA ALA A 221 -3.52 -3.44 -22.26
C ALA A 221 -2.24 -2.64 -22.62
N PRO A 222 -1.76 -2.66 -23.86
CA PRO A 222 -0.56 -1.93 -24.28
C PRO A 222 -0.61 -0.40 -24.01
N ASN A 223 -1.80 0.19 -24.02
CA ASN A 223 -2.02 1.60 -23.69
C ASN A 223 -2.11 1.88 -22.16
N GLY A 224 -1.92 0.85 -21.34
CA GLY A 224 -1.96 0.93 -19.87
C GLY A 224 -3.38 0.92 -19.27
N THR A 225 -4.44 0.75 -20.06
CA THR A 225 -5.78 0.51 -19.53
C THR A 225 -5.96 -0.94 -19.13
N LEU A 226 -7.06 -1.27 -18.45
CA LEU A 226 -7.34 -2.65 -18.03
C LEU A 226 -8.27 -3.36 -19.01
N LEU A 227 -7.93 -4.61 -19.34
CA LEU A 227 -8.80 -5.51 -20.10
C LEU A 227 -9.87 -6.06 -19.16
N ARG A 228 -11.02 -5.39 -19.06
CA ARG A 228 -12.09 -5.68 -18.09
C ARG A 228 -12.61 -7.13 -18.17
N GLN A 229 -12.57 -7.74 -19.34
CA GLN A 229 -12.96 -9.15 -19.57
C GLN A 229 -12.00 -10.16 -18.90
N THR A 230 -10.85 -9.72 -18.43
CA THR A 230 -9.85 -10.54 -17.72
C THR A 230 -9.95 -10.45 -16.21
N ASP A 231 -10.91 -9.67 -15.71
CA ASP A 231 -11.19 -9.51 -14.29
C ASP A 231 -11.45 -10.85 -13.63
N ARG A 232 -10.72 -11.13 -12.57
CA ARG A 232 -10.84 -12.36 -11.80
C ARG A 232 -10.47 -12.16 -10.35
N VAL A 233 -11.07 -12.92 -9.45
CA VAL A 233 -10.58 -13.04 -8.07
C VAL A 233 -9.25 -13.79 -8.14
N PHE A 234 -8.19 -13.12 -7.71
CA PHE A 234 -6.85 -13.69 -7.65
C PHE A 234 -6.64 -14.49 -6.38
N ALA A 235 -7.05 -13.93 -5.23
CA ALA A 235 -6.96 -14.60 -3.94
C ALA A 235 -8.06 -14.10 -2.99
N ASP A 236 -8.65 -15.02 -2.24
CA ASP A 236 -9.51 -14.72 -1.09
C ASP A 236 -8.65 -14.69 0.18
N LEU A 237 -8.67 -13.57 0.90
CA LEU A 237 -7.93 -13.32 2.14
C LEU A 237 -8.85 -13.24 3.36
N SER A 238 -10.10 -13.65 3.22
CA SER A 238 -11.05 -13.77 4.32
C SER A 238 -10.67 -14.91 5.28
N GLY A 239 -11.22 -14.87 6.47
CA GLY A 239 -11.05 -15.87 7.52
C GLY A 239 -11.71 -15.42 8.82
N ALA A 240 -11.63 -16.29 9.83
CA ALA A 240 -12.24 -16.05 11.15
C ALA A 240 -11.41 -15.08 12.02
N GLU A 241 -10.11 -15.01 11.79
CA GLU A 241 -9.22 -14.13 12.55
C GLU A 241 -9.37 -12.66 12.09
N PRO A 242 -9.05 -11.69 12.95
CA PRO A 242 -9.01 -10.28 12.58
C PRO A 242 -8.04 -10.00 11.43
N GLY A 243 -8.24 -8.87 10.76
CA GLY A 243 -7.40 -8.41 9.66
C GLY A 243 -8.07 -8.57 8.30
N GLY A 244 -7.51 -7.92 7.32
CA GLY A 244 -7.99 -7.91 5.94
C GLY A 244 -6.97 -7.33 4.98
N PRO A 245 -7.25 -7.38 3.66
CA PRO A 245 -6.38 -6.79 2.66
C PRO A 245 -6.29 -5.27 2.83
N ASP A 246 -5.05 -4.79 2.77
CA ASP A 246 -4.69 -3.37 2.81
C ASP A 246 -3.54 -3.15 1.81
N GLY A 247 -2.53 -2.34 2.09
CA GLY A 247 -1.42 -2.19 1.17
C GLY A 247 -0.76 -3.53 0.78
N MET A 248 -0.25 -3.63 -0.45
CA MET A 248 0.39 -4.84 -0.98
C MET A 248 1.57 -4.54 -1.90
N LYS A 249 2.47 -5.51 -2.03
CA LYS A 249 3.64 -5.45 -2.92
C LYS A 249 3.90 -6.81 -3.56
N VAL A 250 4.73 -6.81 -4.61
CA VAL A 250 5.08 -8.00 -5.40
C VAL A 250 6.59 -8.16 -5.46
N ASP A 251 7.09 -9.39 -5.34
CA ASP A 251 8.52 -9.68 -5.50
C ASP A 251 8.90 -9.95 -6.97
N THR A 252 10.19 -10.09 -7.24
CA THR A 252 10.71 -10.20 -8.61
C THR A 252 10.34 -11.49 -9.34
N VAL A 253 9.82 -12.50 -8.63
CA VAL A 253 9.32 -13.75 -9.22
C VAL A 253 7.79 -13.82 -9.27
N GLY A 254 7.11 -12.75 -8.82
CA GLY A 254 5.66 -12.59 -8.93
C GLY A 254 4.87 -13.02 -7.70
N ASN A 255 5.51 -13.31 -6.57
CA ASN A 255 4.76 -13.55 -5.35
C ASN A 255 4.16 -12.25 -4.81
N VAL A 256 2.91 -12.31 -4.38
CA VAL A 256 2.14 -11.17 -3.86
C VAL A 256 2.11 -11.23 -2.33
N TYR A 257 2.47 -10.12 -1.69
CA TYR A 257 2.47 -9.93 -0.24
C TYR A 257 1.34 -8.98 0.12
N CYS A 258 0.36 -9.45 0.89
CA CYS A 258 -0.82 -8.66 1.26
C CYS A 258 -1.35 -9.08 2.63
N GLY A 259 -1.81 -8.11 3.42
CA GLY A 259 -2.52 -8.39 4.66
C GLY A 259 -3.77 -9.23 4.41
N GLY A 260 -4.19 -9.99 5.41
CA GLY A 260 -5.39 -10.82 5.37
C GLY A 260 -5.80 -11.23 6.79
N SER A 261 -6.75 -12.14 6.90
CA SER A 261 -7.18 -12.67 8.19
C SER A 261 -6.00 -13.31 8.94
N GLY A 262 -5.67 -12.77 10.12
CA GLY A 262 -4.64 -13.31 11.02
C GLY A 262 -3.19 -12.99 10.67
N GLY A 263 -2.89 -12.15 9.65
CA GLY A 263 -1.52 -11.76 9.35
C GLY A 263 -1.25 -11.34 7.91
N LEU A 264 0.01 -11.32 7.53
CA LEU A 264 0.49 -11.03 6.18
C LEU A 264 0.63 -12.33 5.39
N TYR A 265 -0.08 -12.46 4.28
CA TYR A 265 0.01 -13.60 3.39
C TYR A 265 1.06 -13.40 2.31
N ILE A 266 1.73 -14.50 1.94
CA ILE A 266 2.57 -14.63 0.77
C ILE A 266 1.86 -15.60 -0.18
N MET A 267 1.59 -15.15 -1.40
CA MET A 267 0.87 -15.91 -2.43
C MET A 267 1.74 -16.00 -3.68
N ASP A 268 1.69 -17.13 -4.38
CA ASP A 268 2.38 -17.25 -5.67
C ASP A 268 1.68 -16.42 -6.77
N ALA A 269 2.28 -16.37 -7.97
CA ALA A 269 1.75 -15.64 -9.11
C ALA A 269 0.38 -16.14 -9.62
N LYS A 270 -0.11 -17.27 -9.09
CA LYS A 270 -1.44 -17.83 -9.40
C LYS A 270 -2.47 -17.58 -8.29
N GLY A 271 -2.06 -16.93 -7.19
CA GLY A 271 -2.93 -16.61 -6.05
C GLY A 271 -2.99 -17.72 -4.98
N LYS A 272 -2.20 -18.79 -5.12
CA LYS A 272 -2.11 -19.83 -4.10
C LYS A 272 -1.38 -19.28 -2.87
N LYS A 273 -1.99 -19.40 -1.69
CA LYS A 273 -1.37 -19.04 -0.42
C LYS A 273 -0.23 -19.98 -0.09
N LEU A 274 0.99 -19.47 -0.01
CA LEU A 274 2.20 -20.23 0.30
C LEU A 274 2.51 -20.19 1.79
N GLY A 275 2.30 -19.06 2.43
CA GLY A 275 2.55 -18.88 3.84
C GLY A 275 1.85 -17.68 4.43
N ARG A 276 1.88 -17.60 5.77
CA ARG A 276 1.35 -16.47 6.54
C ARG A 276 2.35 -16.06 7.62
N ILE A 277 2.65 -14.77 7.66
CA ILE A 277 3.46 -14.14 8.70
C ILE A 277 2.51 -13.68 9.79
N VAL A 278 2.49 -14.39 10.92
CA VAL A 278 1.75 -14.02 12.12
C VAL A 278 2.64 -13.11 12.96
N HIS A 279 2.44 -11.81 12.85
CA HIS A 279 3.32 -10.80 13.46
C HIS A 279 2.82 -10.30 14.83
N GLY A 280 1.72 -10.85 15.33
CA GLY A 280 1.19 -10.52 16.66
C GLY A 280 0.24 -9.32 16.71
N PHE A 281 -0.08 -8.70 15.57
CA PHE A 281 -1.04 -7.60 15.47
C PHE A 281 -2.23 -8.02 14.60
N ALA A 282 -3.38 -7.36 14.83
CA ALA A 282 -4.64 -7.75 14.17
C ALA A 282 -4.66 -7.47 12.66
N ASN A 283 -3.89 -6.49 12.17
CA ASN A 283 -3.91 -6.10 10.78
C ASN A 283 -2.51 -5.75 10.26
N THR A 284 -2.19 -6.17 9.04
CA THR A 284 -1.07 -5.62 8.27
C THR A 284 -1.62 -4.49 7.41
N ALA A 285 -1.24 -3.25 7.72
CA ALA A 285 -1.74 -2.08 7.00
C ALA A 285 -1.05 -1.94 5.63
N ASN A 286 0.28 -2.10 5.57
CA ASN A 286 1.01 -2.01 4.31
C ASN A 286 2.38 -2.69 4.42
N VAL A 287 3.03 -2.91 3.28
CA VAL A 287 4.35 -3.54 3.20
C VAL A 287 5.25 -2.78 2.23
N ALA A 288 6.57 -2.89 2.43
CA ALA A 288 7.58 -2.45 1.47
C ALA A 288 8.75 -3.44 1.47
N PHE A 289 9.38 -3.59 0.33
CA PHE A 289 10.69 -4.23 0.27
C PHE A 289 11.78 -3.17 0.43
N GLY A 290 12.89 -3.55 1.04
CA GLY A 290 14.04 -2.68 1.25
C GLY A 290 15.32 -3.42 1.55
N GLY A 291 16.31 -2.70 2.07
CA GLY A 291 17.68 -3.15 2.13
C GLY A 291 18.40 -2.94 0.81
N ASP A 292 19.71 -3.15 0.78
CA ASP A 292 20.52 -2.98 -0.44
C ASP A 292 20.15 -3.98 -1.53
N ASP A 293 19.68 -5.16 -1.10
CA ASP A 293 19.32 -6.29 -1.94
C ASP A 293 17.80 -6.46 -2.14
N TRP A 294 16.98 -5.55 -1.60
CA TRP A 294 15.51 -5.62 -1.62
C TRP A 294 14.91 -6.88 -0.98
N LYS A 295 15.64 -7.54 -0.08
CA LYS A 295 15.22 -8.76 0.60
C LYS A 295 14.78 -8.56 2.04
N THR A 296 14.62 -7.32 2.48
CA THR A 296 13.98 -7.00 3.76
C THR A 296 12.54 -6.60 3.49
N VAL A 297 11.58 -7.31 4.06
CA VAL A 297 10.19 -6.88 4.09
C VAL A 297 9.99 -6.03 5.34
N TYR A 298 9.58 -4.78 5.15
CA TYR A 298 9.04 -3.93 6.20
C TYR A 298 7.53 -4.01 6.16
N PHE A 299 6.89 -4.16 7.29
CA PHE A 299 5.44 -4.16 7.39
C PHE A 299 4.96 -3.14 8.41
N CYS A 300 3.90 -2.44 8.06
CA CYS A 300 3.17 -1.54 8.94
C CYS A 300 1.94 -2.23 9.49
N THR A 301 1.60 -1.93 10.73
CA THR A 301 0.32 -2.26 11.34
C THR A 301 -0.38 -0.96 11.73
N ARG A 302 -1.44 -1.04 12.54
CA ARG A 302 -2.09 0.18 13.03
C ARG A 302 -1.13 1.06 13.84
N THR A 303 -0.27 0.47 14.67
CA THR A 303 0.55 1.19 15.65
C THR A 303 2.02 0.81 15.64
N SER A 304 2.43 -0.05 14.71
CA SER A 304 3.77 -0.63 14.77
C SER A 304 4.41 -0.72 13.39
N LEU A 305 5.73 -0.73 13.39
CA LEU A 305 6.58 -1.02 12.26
C LEU A 305 7.42 -2.27 12.60
N GLY A 306 7.46 -3.24 11.70
CA GLY A 306 8.29 -4.43 11.87
C GLY A 306 8.95 -4.86 10.58
N SER A 307 9.80 -5.90 10.65
CA SER A 307 10.48 -6.44 9.49
C SER A 307 10.81 -7.92 9.64
N PHE A 308 11.09 -8.55 8.51
CA PHE A 308 11.69 -9.88 8.38
C PHE A 308 12.46 -9.98 7.06
N LYS A 309 13.34 -10.97 6.94
CA LYS A 309 14.13 -11.22 5.73
C LYS A 309 13.47 -12.26 4.84
N ILE A 310 13.72 -12.16 3.54
CA ILE A 310 13.30 -13.12 2.53
C ILE A 310 14.45 -13.46 1.58
N LYS A 311 14.32 -14.56 0.84
CA LYS A 311 15.34 -15.05 -0.10
C LYS A 311 15.20 -14.40 -1.48
N VAL A 312 13.98 -14.01 -1.86
CA VAL A 312 13.65 -13.40 -3.16
C VAL A 312 13.57 -11.88 -3.01
N ALA A 313 14.18 -11.14 -3.91
CA ALA A 313 14.13 -9.68 -3.86
C ALA A 313 12.73 -9.16 -4.23
N GLY A 314 12.25 -8.14 -3.54
CA GLY A 314 11.08 -7.39 -3.98
C GLY A 314 11.34 -6.59 -5.26
N VAL A 315 10.26 -6.24 -5.97
CA VAL A 315 10.38 -5.31 -7.11
C VAL A 315 10.87 -3.96 -6.59
N PRO A 316 11.98 -3.42 -7.12
CA PRO A 316 12.54 -2.14 -6.68
C PRO A 316 11.60 -0.96 -6.92
N VAL A 317 11.73 0.09 -6.10
CA VAL A 317 11.03 1.36 -6.29
C VAL A 317 12.07 2.50 -6.36
N PRO A 318 12.12 3.28 -7.45
CA PRO A 318 11.32 3.13 -8.67
C PRO A 318 11.65 1.84 -9.42
N VAL A 319 10.70 1.35 -10.18
CA VAL A 319 10.94 0.20 -11.05
C VAL A 319 12.00 0.53 -12.09
N ALA A 320 12.75 -0.47 -12.55
CA ALA A 320 13.70 -0.26 -13.64
C ALA A 320 12.92 0.09 -14.93
N LYS A 321 13.44 1.08 -15.68
CA LYS A 321 12.89 1.40 -16.99
C LYS A 321 13.05 0.17 -17.91
N LYS A 322 11.95 -0.28 -18.49
CA LYS A 322 12.00 -1.34 -19.50
C LYS A 322 12.49 -0.75 -20.82
N SER A 323 13.48 -1.42 -21.40
CA SER A 323 14.04 -1.09 -22.71
C SER A 323 13.04 -1.36 -23.83
#